data_333e284224c748583d04f4bc91ca7cff
#
_entry.id   333e284224c748583d04f4bc91ca7cff
#
_cell.length_a   1.000
_cell.length_b   1.000
_cell.length_c   1.000
_cell.angle_alpha   90.00
_cell.angle_beta   90.00
_cell.angle_gamma   90.00
#
_symmetry.space_group_name_H-M   'P 1'
#
loop_
_entity.id
_entity.type
_entity.pdbx_description
1 polymer ?
#
loop_
_entity_poly.entity_id
_entity_poly.type
_entity_poly.pdbx_seq_one_letter_code
_entity_poly.pdbx_strand_id
1 'polypeptide(L)'
;MVKRRTVLLGGAATAGALVIGWGVMPPRQRLHPSDPLPQTSGQAALNGWVKVGADNTVTVMMAKSEMGQGAHTGLAAILAEELDADWAQVRLEMTPIDDIYNNLATVVDGLPFHPDNDGSMKAVAGWLTAKTMREVGVMMTGGSSSIKDLWLPMREAGAHARAMLVRAAAAPVETALIVHRQRLAAPALQFGMAAKRASEIFRQGEQPAQRIVALAQAGSP
;
A
#
# COMPACT_ATOMS: atom_id res chain seq x y z
N MET A 1 45.80 26.49 -3.44
CA MET A 1 44.88 26.74 -2.29
C MET A 1 43.50 27.13 -2.76
N VAL A 2 42.48 26.39 -2.40
CA VAL A 2 41.09 26.76 -2.75
C VAL A 2 40.67 27.95 -1.91
N LYS A 3 40.14 29.01 -2.55
CA LYS A 3 39.72 30.23 -1.84
C LYS A 3 38.46 29.92 -0.99
N ARG A 4 38.45 30.41 0.27
CA ARG A 4 37.27 30.24 1.19
C ARG A 4 35.97 30.62 0.54
N ARG A 5 35.94 31.69 -0.27
CA ARG A 5 34.76 32.14 -1.02
C ARG A 5 34.24 31.08 -2.01
N THR A 6 35.15 30.38 -2.70
CA THR A 6 34.76 29.31 -3.64
C THR A 6 34.12 28.13 -2.91
N VAL A 7 34.62 27.75 -1.73
CA VAL A 7 34.05 26.70 -0.90
C VAL A 7 32.65 27.08 -0.40
N LEU A 8 32.51 28.33 0.08
CA LEU A 8 31.20 28.81 0.55
C LEU A 8 30.15 28.91 -0.57
N LEU A 9 30.52 29.43 -1.73
CA LEU A 9 29.62 29.53 -2.88
C LEU A 9 29.28 28.16 -3.44
N GLY A 10 30.25 27.25 -3.54
CA GLY A 10 30.03 25.87 -3.95
C GLY A 10 29.11 25.13 -2.97
N GLY A 11 29.34 25.26 -1.68
CA GLY A 11 28.48 24.67 -0.63
C GLY A 11 27.04 25.20 -0.68
N ALA A 12 26.87 26.53 -0.82
CA ALA A 12 25.55 27.14 -0.94
C ALA A 12 24.80 26.69 -2.22
N ALA A 13 25.52 26.60 -3.35
CA ALA A 13 24.94 26.11 -4.61
C ALA A 13 24.50 24.63 -4.50
N THR A 14 25.33 23.79 -3.88
CA THR A 14 24.99 22.36 -3.65
C THR A 14 23.81 22.22 -2.72
N ALA A 15 23.78 22.94 -1.60
CA ALA A 15 22.65 22.93 -0.67
C ALA A 15 21.35 23.41 -1.35
N GLY A 16 21.43 24.49 -2.14
CA GLY A 16 20.31 24.98 -2.93
C GLY A 16 19.78 23.95 -3.93
N ALA A 17 20.69 23.27 -4.65
CA ALA A 17 20.32 22.22 -5.59
C ALA A 17 19.66 21.01 -4.91
N LEU A 18 20.14 20.62 -3.72
CA LEU A 18 19.54 19.54 -2.93
C LEU A 18 18.13 19.90 -2.44
N VAL A 19 17.94 21.14 -1.96
CA VAL A 19 16.60 21.62 -1.53
C VAL A 19 15.63 21.68 -2.70
N ILE A 20 16.05 22.18 -3.87
CA ILE A 20 15.23 22.19 -5.07
C ILE A 20 14.94 20.77 -5.54
N GLY A 21 15.95 19.91 -5.60
CA GLY A 21 15.79 18.50 -5.98
C GLY A 21 14.81 17.77 -5.08
N TRP A 22 14.94 17.93 -3.76
CA TRP A 22 13.97 17.38 -2.80
C TRP A 22 12.56 17.99 -3.01
N GLY A 23 12.49 19.31 -3.25
CA GLY A 23 11.23 20.01 -3.50
C GLY A 23 10.47 19.48 -4.72
N VAL A 24 11.14 19.11 -5.80
CA VAL A 24 10.52 18.61 -7.04
C VAL A 24 10.16 17.13 -6.97
N MET A 25 10.85 16.34 -6.13
CA MET A 25 10.51 14.93 -5.96
C MET A 25 9.09 14.74 -5.42
N PRO A 26 8.33 13.75 -5.94
CA PRO A 26 7.01 13.45 -5.37
C PRO A 26 7.14 13.01 -3.91
N PRO A 27 6.11 13.23 -3.07
CA PRO A 27 6.05 12.71 -1.71
C PRO A 27 6.24 11.18 -1.71
N ARG A 28 6.87 10.64 -0.67
CA ARG A 28 6.96 9.18 -0.50
C ARG A 28 5.55 8.59 -0.41
N GLN A 29 5.38 7.45 -1.05
CA GLN A 29 4.12 6.72 -1.00
C GLN A 29 3.79 6.26 0.44
N ARG A 30 2.51 5.98 0.71
CA ARG A 30 2.01 5.53 2.02
C ARG A 30 1.53 4.08 2.01
N LEU A 31 1.99 3.25 1.05
CA LEU A 31 1.55 1.85 0.92
C LEU A 31 2.40 0.87 1.72
N HIS A 32 3.71 1.10 1.78
CA HIS A 32 4.63 0.16 2.42
C HIS A 32 5.27 0.80 3.65
N PRO A 33 5.11 0.18 4.83
CA PRO A 33 5.77 0.61 6.06
C PRO A 33 7.28 0.31 5.99
N SER A 34 8.03 0.92 6.90
CA SER A 34 9.47 0.70 7.02
C SER A 34 9.77 -0.72 7.48
N ASP A 35 8.99 -1.22 8.44
CA ASP A 35 9.05 -2.60 8.92
C ASP A 35 7.84 -3.40 8.45
N PRO A 36 8.00 -4.69 8.11
CA PRO A 36 6.89 -5.54 7.75
C PRO A 36 5.82 -5.59 8.86
N LEU A 37 4.55 -5.60 8.46
CA LEU A 37 3.46 -5.77 9.42
C LEU A 37 3.59 -7.10 10.16
N PRO A 38 3.30 -7.14 11.47
CA PRO A 38 3.18 -8.39 12.21
C PRO A 38 2.15 -9.31 11.55
N GLN A 39 2.54 -10.54 11.30
CA GLN A 39 1.67 -11.55 10.68
C GLN A 39 1.53 -12.75 11.60
N THR A 40 0.34 -13.29 11.68
CA THR A 40 0.09 -14.61 12.28
C THR A 40 0.16 -15.69 11.22
N SER A 41 0.32 -16.96 11.65
CA SER A 41 0.32 -18.09 10.73
C SER A 41 -0.95 -18.08 9.86
N GLY A 42 -0.79 -18.21 8.57
CA GLY A 42 -1.89 -18.20 7.61
C GLY A 42 -2.37 -16.82 7.17
N GLN A 43 -1.67 -15.73 7.54
CA GLN A 43 -1.93 -14.38 7.03
C GLN A 43 -0.82 -13.91 6.09
N ALA A 44 -1.20 -13.08 5.10
CA ALA A 44 -0.27 -12.35 4.24
C ALA A 44 -0.60 -10.85 4.27
N ALA A 45 0.40 -10.02 4.57
CA ALA A 45 0.31 -8.57 4.42
C ALA A 45 0.51 -8.20 2.94
N LEU A 46 -0.50 -7.59 2.33
CA LEU A 46 -0.43 -7.15 0.94
C LEU A 46 0.18 -5.74 0.81
N ASN A 47 0.02 -4.95 1.84
CA ASN A 47 0.65 -3.63 2.03
C ASN A 47 0.54 -3.22 3.50
N GLY A 48 0.89 -1.98 3.84
CA GLY A 48 0.83 -1.47 5.22
C GLY A 48 -0.59 -1.29 5.78
N TRP A 49 -1.64 -1.47 4.99
CA TRP A 49 -3.01 -1.19 5.38
C TRP A 49 -3.92 -2.41 5.41
N VAL A 50 -3.50 -3.52 4.80
CA VAL A 50 -4.34 -4.71 4.73
C VAL A 50 -3.53 -6.00 4.77
N LYS A 51 -4.03 -6.95 5.55
CA LYS A 51 -3.61 -8.35 5.59
C LYS A 51 -4.78 -9.24 5.16
N VAL A 52 -4.50 -10.35 4.51
CA VAL A 52 -5.50 -11.33 4.09
C VAL A 52 -5.15 -12.68 4.67
N GLY A 53 -6.11 -13.32 5.31
CA GLY A 53 -6.00 -14.67 5.88
C GLY A 53 -6.32 -15.74 4.84
N ALA A 54 -5.80 -16.96 5.08
CA ALA A 54 -6.12 -18.15 4.29
C ALA A 54 -7.61 -18.54 4.40
N ASP A 55 -8.30 -18.04 5.40
CA ASP A 55 -9.75 -18.19 5.65
C ASP A 55 -10.58 -17.08 4.98
N ASN A 56 -10.00 -16.26 4.11
CA ASN A 56 -10.55 -15.07 3.48
C ASN A 56 -10.82 -13.89 4.44
N THR A 57 -10.36 -13.95 5.67
CA THR A 57 -10.45 -12.80 6.58
C THR A 57 -9.62 -11.64 6.03
N VAL A 58 -10.21 -10.45 5.93
CA VAL A 58 -9.55 -9.21 5.53
C VAL A 58 -9.31 -8.36 6.77
N THR A 59 -8.06 -8.24 7.21
CA THR A 59 -7.70 -7.39 8.35
C THR A 59 -7.22 -6.04 7.86
N VAL A 60 -8.00 -4.99 8.16
CA VAL A 60 -7.70 -3.60 7.83
C VAL A 60 -6.95 -2.95 8.99
N MET A 61 -5.82 -2.33 8.68
CA MET A 61 -4.95 -1.69 9.66
C MET A 61 -5.44 -0.27 9.95
N MET A 62 -5.76 0.03 11.23
CA MET A 62 -6.31 1.31 11.66
C MET A 62 -5.24 2.20 12.28
N ALA A 63 -4.97 3.34 11.63
CA ALA A 63 -4.01 4.34 12.10
C ALA A 63 -4.66 5.48 12.90
N LYS A 64 -5.96 5.43 13.13
CA LYS A 64 -6.73 6.43 13.87
C LYS A 64 -7.46 5.77 15.03
N SER A 65 -7.59 6.47 16.15
CA SER A 65 -8.38 6.00 17.28
C SER A 65 -9.88 6.20 17.02
N GLU A 66 -10.69 5.26 17.47
CA GLU A 66 -12.14 5.41 17.51
C GLU A 66 -12.55 6.06 18.85
N MET A 67 -13.35 7.09 18.75
CA MET A 67 -13.86 7.86 19.89
C MET A 67 -15.38 8.08 19.79
N GLY A 68 -16.06 7.20 19.03
CA GLY A 68 -17.47 7.33 18.71
C GLY A 68 -17.76 8.15 17.45
N GLN A 69 -16.72 8.58 16.69
CA GLN A 69 -16.88 9.37 15.45
C GLN A 69 -17.03 8.51 14.19
N GLY A 70 -16.97 7.17 14.29
CA GLY A 70 -17.17 6.25 13.18
C GLY A 70 -15.96 6.15 12.22
N ALA A 71 -14.78 6.61 12.63
CA ALA A 71 -13.58 6.58 11.79
C ALA A 71 -13.16 5.15 11.42
N HIS A 72 -13.25 4.21 12.34
CA HIS A 72 -12.91 2.82 12.09
C HIS A 72 -13.81 2.19 11.02
N THR A 73 -15.13 2.35 11.17
CA THR A 73 -16.09 1.85 10.19
C THR A 73 -15.93 2.51 8.83
N GLY A 74 -15.81 3.85 8.82
CA GLY A 74 -15.69 4.60 7.57
C GLY A 74 -14.40 4.28 6.79
N LEU A 75 -13.26 4.22 7.46
CA LEU A 75 -11.98 3.91 6.82
C LEU A 75 -11.91 2.46 6.34
N ALA A 76 -12.43 1.53 7.14
CA ALA A 76 -12.50 0.12 6.73
C ALA A 76 -13.42 -0.07 5.52
N ALA A 77 -14.56 0.62 5.47
CA ALA A 77 -15.49 0.56 4.35
C ALA A 77 -14.85 1.07 3.06
N ILE A 78 -14.08 2.19 3.12
CA ILE A 78 -13.36 2.74 1.97
C ILE A 78 -12.37 1.72 1.38
N LEU A 79 -11.60 1.04 2.22
CA LEU A 79 -10.65 0.04 1.76
C LEU A 79 -11.36 -1.21 1.24
N ALA A 80 -12.37 -1.70 1.96
CA ALA A 80 -13.13 -2.90 1.60
C ALA A 80 -13.83 -2.75 0.25
N GLU A 81 -14.39 -1.56 -0.04
CA GLU A 81 -15.02 -1.23 -1.33
C GLU A 81 -14.02 -1.35 -2.49
N GLU A 82 -12.83 -0.77 -2.38
CA GLU A 82 -11.82 -0.84 -3.43
C GLU A 82 -11.20 -2.24 -3.58
N LEU A 83 -11.17 -3.01 -2.49
CA LEU A 83 -10.69 -4.39 -2.50
C LEU A 83 -11.75 -5.37 -3.05
N ASP A 84 -13.01 -4.97 -3.10
CA ASP A 84 -14.15 -5.83 -3.43
C ASP A 84 -14.35 -6.94 -2.37
N ALA A 85 -14.13 -6.57 -1.08
CA ALA A 85 -14.18 -7.50 0.04
C ALA A 85 -15.58 -7.69 0.60
N ASP A 86 -15.92 -8.92 1.00
CA ASP A 86 -17.11 -9.18 1.78
C ASP A 86 -16.98 -8.53 3.16
N TRP A 87 -17.88 -7.59 3.48
CA TRP A 87 -17.89 -6.88 4.74
C TRP A 87 -17.95 -7.80 5.96
N ALA A 88 -18.61 -8.94 5.87
CA ALA A 88 -18.67 -9.92 6.95
C ALA A 88 -17.30 -10.51 7.31
N GLN A 89 -16.36 -10.51 6.38
CA GLN A 89 -14.99 -10.99 6.56
C GLN A 89 -14.02 -9.90 7.04
N VAL A 90 -14.44 -8.64 7.11
CA VAL A 90 -13.56 -7.52 7.52
C VAL A 90 -13.34 -7.56 9.03
N ARG A 91 -12.08 -7.41 9.42
CA ARG A 91 -11.60 -7.26 10.80
C ARG A 91 -10.69 -6.03 10.89
N LEU A 92 -10.57 -5.49 12.09
CA LEU A 92 -9.76 -4.30 12.33
C LEU A 92 -8.62 -4.63 13.29
N GLU A 93 -7.45 -4.06 13.02
CA GLU A 93 -6.28 -4.14 13.88
C GLU A 93 -5.59 -2.78 13.90
N MET A 94 -5.06 -2.38 15.06
CA MET A 94 -4.31 -1.12 15.16
C MET A 94 -2.96 -1.27 14.47
N THR A 95 -2.53 -0.20 13.78
CA THR A 95 -1.22 -0.16 13.13
C THR A 95 -0.08 -0.11 14.14
N PRO A 96 1.10 -0.64 13.79
CA PRO A 96 2.33 -0.27 14.49
C PRO A 96 2.64 1.21 14.26
N ILE A 97 3.67 1.72 14.95
CA ILE A 97 4.19 3.08 14.72
C ILE A 97 5.04 3.08 13.46
N ASP A 98 4.64 3.88 12.48
CA ASP A 98 5.40 4.08 11.24
C ASP A 98 4.97 5.39 10.55
N ASP A 99 5.88 5.97 9.79
CA ASP A 99 5.66 7.26 9.12
C ASP A 99 4.54 7.24 8.08
N ILE A 100 4.21 6.07 7.49
CA ILE A 100 3.09 5.97 6.55
C ILE A 100 1.74 6.32 7.19
N TYR A 101 1.65 6.22 8.50
CA TYR A 101 0.43 6.46 9.29
C TYR A 101 0.32 7.87 9.85
N ASN A 102 1.32 8.73 9.64
CA ASN A 102 1.32 10.11 10.10
C ASN A 102 0.09 10.87 9.61
N ASN A 103 -0.47 11.73 10.49
CA ASN A 103 -1.61 12.57 10.12
C ASN A 103 -1.12 13.85 9.44
N LEU A 104 -1.20 13.87 8.11
CA LEU A 104 -0.75 15.01 7.31
C LEU A 104 -1.79 16.11 7.25
N ALA A 105 -3.06 15.73 7.17
CA ALA A 105 -4.16 16.67 6.98
C ALA A 105 -4.33 17.64 8.14
N THR A 106 -4.15 17.19 9.38
CA THR A 106 -4.27 18.08 10.57
C THR A 106 -3.31 19.25 10.50
N VAL A 107 -2.06 19.01 10.06
CA VAL A 107 -1.05 20.09 9.99
C VAL A 107 -1.28 21.00 8.78
N VAL A 108 -1.68 20.43 7.65
CA VAL A 108 -2.03 21.19 6.44
C VAL A 108 -3.22 22.12 6.70
N ASP A 109 -4.24 21.62 7.42
CA ASP A 109 -5.41 22.41 7.77
C ASP A 109 -5.10 23.52 8.82
N GLY A 110 -4.04 23.34 9.58
CA GLY A 110 -3.54 24.37 10.53
C GLY A 110 -2.75 25.50 9.87
N LEU A 111 -2.52 25.48 8.56
CA LEU A 111 -1.86 26.58 7.86
C LEU A 111 -2.69 27.86 7.91
N PRO A 112 -2.05 29.05 7.98
CA PRO A 112 -2.74 30.34 8.16
C PRO A 112 -3.36 30.85 6.86
N PHE A 113 -4.15 30.01 6.20
CA PHE A 113 -4.92 30.36 5.00
C PHE A 113 -6.42 30.24 5.27
N HIS A 114 -7.20 31.13 4.68
CA HIS A 114 -8.64 31.00 4.72
C HIS A 114 -9.10 29.69 4.07
N PRO A 115 -10.11 28.99 4.59
CA PRO A 115 -10.58 27.71 4.01
C PRO A 115 -10.92 27.82 2.52
N ASP A 116 -11.58 28.89 2.09
CA ASP A 116 -11.99 29.11 0.70
C ASP A 116 -10.90 29.70 -0.21
N ASN A 117 -9.67 29.78 0.28
CA ASN A 117 -8.55 30.24 -0.55
C ASN A 117 -8.06 29.12 -1.47
N ASP A 118 -8.28 29.24 -2.77
CA ASP A 118 -7.82 28.31 -3.81
C ASP A 118 -6.54 28.78 -4.52
N GLY A 119 -5.84 29.74 -3.93
CA GLY A 119 -4.62 30.31 -4.52
C GLY A 119 -3.44 29.34 -4.54
N SER A 120 -2.57 29.51 -5.54
CA SER A 120 -1.39 28.68 -5.75
C SER A 120 -0.44 28.66 -4.54
N MET A 121 -0.37 29.76 -3.79
CA MET A 121 0.46 29.82 -2.58
C MET A 121 -0.02 28.85 -1.50
N LYS A 122 -1.34 28.75 -1.26
CA LYS A 122 -1.92 27.77 -0.33
C LYS A 122 -1.64 26.33 -0.82
N ALA A 123 -1.81 26.10 -2.12
CA ALA A 123 -1.54 24.78 -2.71
C ALA A 123 -0.07 24.34 -2.54
N VAL A 124 0.87 25.24 -2.82
CA VAL A 124 2.31 24.97 -2.64
C VAL A 124 2.67 24.80 -1.17
N ALA A 125 2.17 25.67 -0.29
CA ALA A 125 2.43 25.55 1.16
C ALA A 125 1.84 24.25 1.72
N GLY A 126 0.61 23.90 1.34
CA GLY A 126 -0.03 22.65 1.73
C GLY A 126 0.74 21.40 1.25
N TRP A 127 1.16 21.42 -0.01
CA TRP A 127 1.95 20.32 -0.58
C TRP A 127 3.30 20.16 0.15
N LEU A 128 4.02 21.25 0.38
CA LEU A 128 5.30 21.23 1.07
C LEU A 128 5.16 20.78 2.53
N THR A 129 4.11 21.26 3.21
CA THR A 129 3.79 20.85 4.59
C THR A 129 3.46 19.35 4.65
N ALA A 130 2.58 18.87 3.78
CA ALA A 130 2.24 17.46 3.72
C ALA A 130 3.49 16.59 3.45
N LYS A 131 4.35 17.02 2.52
CA LYS A 131 5.59 16.32 2.20
C LYS A 131 6.54 16.26 3.38
N THR A 132 6.70 17.37 4.12
CA THR A 132 7.54 17.42 5.32
C THR A 132 6.95 16.55 6.44
N MET A 133 5.62 16.66 6.68
CA MET A 133 4.94 15.87 7.72
C MET A 133 4.90 14.37 7.40
N ARG A 134 5.09 13.99 6.15
CA ARG A 134 5.28 12.59 5.77
C ARG A 134 6.54 11.98 6.39
N GLU A 135 7.59 12.77 6.56
CA GLU A 135 8.89 12.31 7.08
C GLU A 135 9.05 12.53 8.60
N VAL A 136 8.51 13.65 9.11
CA VAL A 136 8.74 14.07 10.51
C VAL A 136 7.45 14.32 11.28
N GLY A 137 6.31 13.89 10.74
CA GLY A 137 5.00 14.05 11.36
C GLY A 137 4.75 13.09 12.50
N VAL A 138 3.52 13.09 12.98
CA VAL A 138 3.09 12.24 14.09
C VAL A 138 1.83 11.47 13.75
N MET A 139 1.73 10.25 14.26
CA MET A 139 0.50 9.49 14.28
C MET A 139 -0.43 10.11 15.33
N MET A 140 -1.55 10.68 14.87
CA MET A 140 -2.52 11.29 15.78
C MET A 140 -3.93 11.21 15.22
N THR A 141 -4.91 11.29 16.12
CA THR A 141 -6.32 11.40 15.81
C THR A 141 -6.81 12.74 16.33
N GLY A 142 -7.26 13.63 15.45
CA GLY A 142 -7.70 14.97 15.83
C GLY A 142 -7.97 15.85 14.62
N GLY A 143 -8.46 17.08 14.87
CA GLY A 143 -8.70 18.09 13.85
C GLY A 143 -9.73 17.69 12.78
N SER A 144 -10.66 16.78 13.09
CA SER A 144 -11.66 16.26 12.12
C SER A 144 -11.03 15.73 10.83
N SER A 145 -9.80 15.25 10.89
CA SER A 145 -8.97 14.94 9.73
C SER A 145 -8.93 13.44 9.37
N SER A 146 -9.47 12.53 10.20
CA SER A 146 -9.28 11.09 10.04
C SER A 146 -9.65 10.57 8.66
N ILE A 147 -10.83 10.87 8.15
CA ILE A 147 -11.28 10.46 6.82
C ILE A 147 -10.54 11.25 5.74
N LYS A 148 -10.40 12.57 5.89
CA LYS A 148 -9.71 13.42 4.93
C LYS A 148 -8.27 12.99 4.70
N ASP A 149 -7.53 12.68 5.77
CA ASP A 149 -6.14 12.24 5.71
C ASP A 149 -5.96 10.87 5.05
N LEU A 150 -6.89 9.96 5.31
CA LEU A 150 -6.77 8.57 4.91
C LEU A 150 -7.67 8.16 3.75
N TRP A 151 -8.48 9.07 3.20
CA TRP A 151 -9.36 8.78 2.06
C TRP A 151 -8.59 8.14 0.89
N LEU A 152 -7.58 8.84 0.39
CA LEU A 152 -6.79 8.36 -0.74
C LEU A 152 -5.90 7.15 -0.37
N PRO A 153 -5.14 7.16 0.75
CA PRO A 153 -4.35 6.00 1.14
C PRO A 153 -5.15 4.70 1.28
N MET A 154 -6.37 4.75 1.85
CA MET A 154 -7.20 3.56 1.99
C MET A 154 -7.70 3.04 0.65
N ARG A 155 -8.08 3.94 -0.27
CA ARG A 155 -8.47 3.57 -1.64
C ARG A 155 -7.32 2.95 -2.40
N GLU A 156 -6.15 3.58 -2.39
CA GLU A 156 -4.94 3.06 -3.04
C GLU A 156 -4.55 1.69 -2.47
N ALA A 157 -4.64 1.51 -1.15
CA ALA A 157 -4.31 0.26 -0.50
C ALA A 157 -5.27 -0.88 -0.90
N GLY A 158 -6.58 -0.62 -0.93
CA GLY A 158 -7.59 -1.57 -1.37
C GLY A 158 -7.41 -1.97 -2.84
N ALA A 159 -7.27 -0.98 -3.73
CA ALA A 159 -7.06 -1.21 -5.15
C ALA A 159 -5.75 -1.97 -5.44
N HIS A 160 -4.66 -1.63 -4.75
CA HIS A 160 -3.38 -2.33 -4.86
C HIS A 160 -3.50 -3.79 -4.42
N ALA A 161 -4.12 -4.03 -3.27
CA ALA A 161 -4.34 -5.38 -2.76
C ALA A 161 -5.20 -6.21 -3.72
N ARG A 162 -6.29 -5.63 -4.26
CA ARG A 162 -7.12 -6.27 -5.29
C ARG A 162 -6.31 -6.65 -6.52
N ALA A 163 -5.48 -5.75 -7.02
CA ALA A 163 -4.62 -6.04 -8.17
C ALA A 163 -3.64 -7.19 -7.91
N MET A 164 -3.08 -7.28 -6.70
CA MET A 164 -2.22 -8.41 -6.31
C MET A 164 -2.99 -9.73 -6.27
N LEU A 165 -4.19 -9.74 -5.68
CA LEU A 165 -5.04 -10.94 -5.61
C LEU A 165 -5.46 -11.43 -6.99
N VAL A 166 -5.90 -10.52 -7.86
CA VAL A 166 -6.27 -10.83 -9.25
C VAL A 166 -5.09 -11.42 -10.03
N ARG A 167 -3.90 -10.82 -9.90
CA ARG A 167 -2.68 -11.37 -10.52
C ARG A 167 -2.34 -12.76 -10.02
N ALA A 168 -2.41 -12.98 -8.71
CA ALA A 168 -2.14 -14.29 -8.12
C ALA A 168 -3.15 -15.35 -8.58
N ALA A 169 -4.41 -14.99 -8.74
CA ALA A 169 -5.44 -15.88 -9.27
C ALA A 169 -5.26 -16.15 -10.77
N ALA A 170 -4.79 -15.18 -11.55
CA ALA A 170 -4.57 -15.33 -13.00
C ALA A 170 -3.32 -16.15 -13.34
N ALA A 171 -2.28 -16.14 -12.52
CA ALA A 171 -1.02 -16.81 -12.77
C ALA A 171 -1.14 -18.34 -13.09
N PRO A 172 -1.99 -19.11 -12.40
CA PRO A 172 -2.20 -20.52 -12.75
C PRO A 172 -2.85 -20.72 -14.13
N VAL A 173 -3.78 -19.82 -14.49
CA VAL A 173 -4.48 -19.86 -15.79
C VAL A 173 -3.51 -19.55 -16.92
N GLU A 174 -2.69 -18.51 -16.75
CA GLU A 174 -1.68 -18.13 -17.74
C GLU A 174 -0.62 -19.23 -17.92
N THR A 175 -0.15 -19.84 -16.83
CA THR A 175 0.76 -20.98 -16.88
C THR A 175 0.12 -22.16 -17.59
N ALA A 176 -1.14 -22.48 -17.33
CA ALA A 176 -1.87 -23.54 -18.01
C ALA A 176 -2.01 -23.28 -19.52
N LEU A 177 -2.29 -22.03 -19.92
CA LEU A 177 -2.37 -21.61 -21.33
C LEU A 177 -1.00 -21.70 -22.03
N ILE A 178 0.09 -21.31 -21.38
CA ILE A 178 1.45 -21.44 -21.92
C ILE A 178 1.79 -22.91 -22.13
N VAL A 179 1.56 -23.75 -21.13
CA VAL A 179 1.77 -25.20 -21.22
C VAL A 179 0.91 -25.82 -22.31
N HIS A 180 -0.33 -25.39 -22.45
CA HIS A 180 -1.23 -25.85 -23.52
C HIS A 180 -0.73 -25.44 -24.93
N ARG A 181 -0.32 -24.18 -25.09
CA ARG A 181 0.29 -23.70 -26.36
C ARG A 181 1.57 -24.43 -26.71
N GLN A 182 2.44 -24.67 -25.73
CA GLN A 182 3.67 -25.46 -25.95
C GLN A 182 3.39 -26.91 -26.33
N ARG A 183 2.31 -27.52 -25.80
CA ARG A 183 1.86 -28.87 -26.16
C ARG A 183 1.29 -28.95 -27.58
N LEU A 184 0.58 -27.93 -28.02
CA LEU A 184 0.06 -27.86 -29.39
C LEU A 184 1.18 -27.65 -30.41
N ALA A 185 2.32 -27.07 -29.99
CA ALA A 185 3.49 -26.87 -30.82
C ALA A 185 4.48 -28.04 -30.82
N ALA A 186 4.32 -29.05 -29.94
CA ALA A 186 5.15 -30.24 -29.89
C ALA A 186 4.55 -31.40 -30.71
N PRO A 187 5.34 -32.16 -31.46
CA PRO A 187 4.84 -33.33 -32.20
C PRO A 187 4.28 -34.37 -31.23
N ALA A 188 3.26 -35.08 -31.68
CA ALA A 188 2.24 -35.85 -30.97
C ALA A 188 2.70 -37.02 -30.03
N LEU A 189 3.91 -37.12 -29.56
CA LEU A 189 4.45 -38.29 -28.88
C LEU A 189 4.55 -38.23 -27.34
N GLN A 190 4.05 -37.22 -26.65
CA GLN A 190 4.12 -37.11 -25.17
C GLN A 190 2.81 -36.83 -24.44
N PHE A 191 1.67 -37.22 -24.98
CA PHE A 191 0.35 -36.76 -24.51
C PHE A 191 -0.19 -37.42 -23.21
N GLY A 192 0.43 -38.46 -22.66
CA GLY A 192 -0.19 -39.27 -21.59
C GLY A 192 0.03 -38.82 -20.15
N MET A 193 1.18 -38.28 -19.80
CA MET A 193 1.56 -38.09 -18.39
C MET A 193 1.27 -36.68 -17.81
N ALA A 194 1.20 -35.67 -18.62
CA ALA A 194 1.05 -34.31 -18.17
C ALA A 194 -0.41 -33.87 -17.95
N ALA A 195 -1.37 -34.52 -18.62
CA ALA A 195 -2.81 -34.28 -18.38
C ALA A 195 -3.26 -34.74 -16.97
N LYS A 196 -2.63 -35.78 -16.43
CA LYS A 196 -2.90 -36.27 -15.07
C LYS A 196 -2.45 -35.30 -13.99
N ARG A 197 -1.30 -34.64 -14.15
CA ARG A 197 -0.78 -33.65 -13.19
C ARG A 197 -1.58 -32.35 -13.18
N ALA A 198 -2.04 -31.86 -14.32
CA ALA A 198 -2.88 -30.66 -14.39
C ALA A 198 -4.24 -30.87 -13.73
N SER A 199 -4.84 -32.04 -13.89
CA SER A 199 -6.12 -32.38 -13.25
C SER A 199 -6.02 -32.58 -11.73
N GLU A 200 -4.85 -32.98 -11.22
CA GLU A 200 -4.59 -33.09 -9.78
C GLU A 200 -4.46 -31.72 -9.12
N ILE A 201 -3.80 -30.76 -9.76
CA ILE A 201 -3.69 -29.37 -9.28
C ILE A 201 -5.07 -28.69 -9.23
N PHE A 202 -5.95 -28.96 -10.20
CA PHE A 202 -7.33 -28.43 -10.20
C PHE A 202 -8.24 -29.13 -9.19
N ARG A 203 -7.96 -30.37 -8.80
CA ARG A 203 -8.76 -31.11 -7.80
C ARG A 203 -8.43 -30.74 -6.35
N GLN A 204 -7.28 -30.13 -6.09
CA GLN A 204 -6.85 -29.75 -4.72
C GLN A 204 -7.47 -28.45 -4.22
N GLY A 205 -8.30 -27.76 -5.01
CA GLY A 205 -9.20 -26.68 -4.55
C GLY A 205 -8.58 -25.59 -3.67
N GLU A 206 -7.27 -25.36 -3.81
CA GLU A 206 -6.60 -24.31 -3.02
C GLU A 206 -7.12 -22.93 -3.41
N GLN A 207 -7.70 -22.24 -2.43
CA GLN A 207 -8.19 -20.90 -2.56
C GLN A 207 -7.04 -19.93 -2.94
N PRO A 208 -7.26 -18.91 -3.78
CA PRO A 208 -6.23 -17.91 -4.16
C PRO A 208 -5.49 -17.30 -2.96
N ALA A 209 -6.21 -17.06 -1.86
CA ALA A 209 -5.65 -16.55 -0.62
C ALA A 209 -4.60 -17.49 0.01
N GLN A 210 -4.80 -18.80 -0.04
CA GLN A 210 -3.86 -19.80 0.51
C GLN A 210 -2.54 -19.80 -0.28
N ARG A 211 -2.59 -19.56 -1.58
CA ARG A 211 -1.40 -19.49 -2.43
C ARG A 211 -0.56 -18.23 -2.19
N ILE A 212 -1.20 -17.09 -1.93
CA ILE A 212 -0.50 -15.84 -1.61
C ILE A 212 0.24 -16.01 -0.27
N VAL A 213 -0.40 -16.62 0.71
CA VAL A 213 0.23 -16.94 2.00
C VAL A 213 1.45 -17.85 1.79
N ALA A 214 1.32 -18.90 0.98
CA ALA A 214 2.41 -19.83 0.70
C ALA A 214 3.58 -19.15 -0.06
N LEU A 215 3.28 -18.28 -1.03
CA LEU A 215 4.30 -17.54 -1.79
C LEU A 215 4.99 -16.46 -0.95
N ALA A 216 4.26 -15.77 -0.08
CA ALA A 216 4.82 -14.77 0.84
C ALA A 216 5.74 -15.42 1.88
N GLN A 217 5.42 -16.62 2.35
CA GLN A 217 6.26 -17.40 3.30
C GLN A 217 7.48 -18.04 2.63
N ALA A 218 7.41 -18.39 1.35
CA ALA A 218 8.53 -18.99 0.61
C ALA A 218 9.56 -17.96 0.09
N GLY A 219 9.21 -16.68 0.06
CA GLY A 219 10.06 -15.59 -0.45
C GLY A 219 10.78 -14.76 0.64
N SER A 220 10.72 -15.16 1.91
CA SER A 220 11.50 -14.52 2.98
C SER A 220 12.86 -15.23 3.09
N PRO A 221 13.99 -14.49 2.94
CA PRO A 221 15.35 -15.05 3.11
C PRO A 221 15.63 -15.39 4.56
#